data_14257590d8bc6cddc70dfb7997f2bca0
#
_entry.id   14257590d8bc6cddc70dfb7997f2bca0
#
_cell.length_a   1.000
_cell.length_b   1.000
_cell.length_c   1.000
_cell.angle_alpha   90.00
_cell.angle_beta   90.00
_cell.angle_gamma   90.00
#
_symmetry.space_group_name_H-M   'P 1'
#
loop_
_entity.id
_entity.type
_entity.pdbx_description
1 polymer ?
#
loop_
_entity_poly.entity_id
_entity_poly.type
_entity_poly.pdbx_seq_one_letter_code
_entity_poly.pdbx_strand_id
1 'polypeptide(L)'
;YTAGVIPSTQYPDNAYVAIYNGTNFNETPVIAKTDKIGYACGRMRSQYYQTIWAADNGDVYVFSPGYGRTAVSSSDLKKVTGQKPSGAMRIKAGATDFDPDYYVNFEEIGTKHPIFRCWHISEDYFLLQLYKKGAEDMINGGTSADVSELAVFKAEDQTIMPVTGLPADGKFGGEPYGEKGYAYMAVTVTTGEKPAFYKI
;
A
#
# COMPACT_ATOMS: atom_id res chain seq x y z
N TYR A 1 5.80 -10.68 -20.75
CA TYR A 1 6.47 -9.79 -19.78
C TYR A 1 7.88 -9.50 -20.30
N THR A 2 8.11 -8.27 -20.71
CA THR A 2 9.47 -7.84 -21.11
C THR A 2 10.16 -7.32 -19.84
N ALA A 3 11.30 -7.93 -19.48
CA ALA A 3 12.07 -7.47 -18.33
C ALA A 3 12.45 -5.99 -18.48
N GLY A 4 12.28 -5.21 -17.43
CA GLY A 4 12.60 -3.78 -17.43
C GLY A 4 11.46 -2.81 -17.77
N VAL A 5 10.30 -3.29 -18.22
CA VAL A 5 9.15 -2.42 -18.51
C VAL A 5 8.30 -2.22 -17.25
N ILE A 6 8.08 -0.98 -16.86
CA ILE A 6 7.13 -0.65 -15.78
C ILE A 6 5.72 -0.90 -16.31
N PRO A 7 4.85 -1.63 -15.60
CA PRO A 7 3.48 -1.84 -16.07
C PRO A 7 2.79 -0.49 -16.18
N SER A 8 2.24 -0.22 -17.35
CA SER A 8 1.33 0.89 -17.57
C SER A 8 -0.08 0.35 -17.60
N THR A 9 -1.02 1.10 -17.08
CA THR A 9 -2.45 0.83 -17.18
C THR A 9 -3.13 1.92 -17.98
N GLN A 10 -4.15 1.57 -18.75
CA GLN A 10 -5.03 2.55 -19.39
C GLN A 10 -5.99 3.22 -18.38
N TYR A 11 -6.05 2.68 -17.17
CA TYR A 11 -6.99 3.10 -16.12
C TYR A 11 -6.24 3.44 -14.82
N PRO A 12 -5.39 4.50 -14.83
CA PRO A 12 -4.56 4.83 -13.67
C PRO A 12 -5.35 5.28 -12.44
N ASP A 13 -6.56 5.77 -12.66
CA ASP A 13 -7.46 6.31 -11.63
C ASP A 13 -8.58 5.33 -11.23
N ASN A 14 -8.37 4.04 -11.50
CA ASN A 14 -9.30 3.01 -11.07
C ASN A 14 -8.58 1.85 -10.40
N ALA A 15 -9.20 1.29 -9.37
CA ALA A 15 -8.84 -0.01 -8.84
C ALA A 15 -9.85 -1.07 -9.28
N TYR A 16 -9.33 -2.25 -9.63
CA TYR A 16 -10.11 -3.41 -10.02
C TYR A 16 -9.71 -4.60 -9.16
N VAL A 17 -10.69 -5.34 -8.66
CA VAL A 17 -10.49 -6.60 -7.94
C VAL A 17 -11.30 -7.70 -8.61
N ALA A 18 -10.64 -8.77 -9.03
CA ALA A 18 -11.29 -9.95 -9.57
C ALA A 18 -11.56 -10.93 -8.43
N ILE A 19 -12.83 -11.26 -8.22
CA ILE A 19 -13.31 -12.16 -7.17
C ILE A 19 -13.69 -13.48 -7.83
N TYR A 20 -12.92 -14.51 -7.54
CA TYR A 20 -13.12 -15.86 -8.08
C TYR A 20 -13.90 -16.74 -7.09
N ASN A 21 -14.69 -17.65 -7.64
CA ASN A 21 -15.22 -18.74 -6.86
C ASN A 21 -14.08 -19.69 -6.45
N GLY A 22 -13.80 -19.80 -5.14
CA GLY A 22 -12.71 -20.62 -4.62
C GLY A 22 -12.84 -22.13 -4.85
N THR A 23 -14.03 -22.60 -5.25
CA THR A 23 -14.30 -24.01 -5.56
C THR A 23 -14.35 -24.29 -7.06
N ASN A 24 -14.50 -23.25 -7.90
CA ASN A 24 -14.56 -23.39 -9.35
C ASN A 24 -13.93 -22.19 -10.07
N PHE A 25 -12.65 -22.26 -10.32
CA PHE A 25 -11.89 -21.23 -11.04
C PHE A 25 -12.22 -21.12 -12.54
N ASN A 26 -13.05 -22.02 -13.10
CA ASN A 26 -13.50 -21.92 -14.50
C ASN A 26 -14.68 -20.96 -14.66
N GLU A 27 -15.30 -20.53 -13.59
CA GLU A 27 -16.34 -19.50 -13.63
C GLU A 27 -15.73 -18.13 -13.89
N THR A 28 -16.47 -17.29 -14.61
CA THR A 28 -16.07 -15.91 -14.84
C THR A 28 -16.05 -15.16 -13.49
N PRO A 29 -14.94 -14.51 -13.12
CA PRO A 29 -14.87 -13.77 -11.86
C PRO A 29 -15.83 -12.57 -11.86
N VAL A 30 -16.31 -12.22 -10.69
CA VAL A 30 -16.95 -10.91 -10.48
C VAL A 30 -15.86 -9.84 -10.39
N ILE A 31 -16.05 -8.75 -11.10
CA ILE A 31 -15.08 -7.64 -11.10
C ILE A 31 -15.64 -6.47 -10.29
N ALA A 32 -15.10 -6.28 -9.09
CA ALA A 32 -15.33 -5.05 -8.33
C ALA A 32 -14.47 -3.92 -8.90
N LYS A 33 -15.05 -2.73 -9.00
CA LYS A 33 -14.38 -1.55 -9.56
C LYS A 33 -14.67 -0.32 -8.71
N THR A 34 -13.64 0.51 -8.51
CA THR A 34 -13.79 1.85 -7.91
C THR A 34 -12.94 2.88 -8.65
N ASP A 35 -13.41 4.11 -8.66
CA ASP A 35 -12.68 5.30 -9.13
C ASP A 35 -12.29 6.23 -7.96
N LYS A 36 -12.51 5.82 -6.72
CA LYS A 36 -12.11 6.60 -5.53
C LYS A 36 -10.62 6.57 -5.29
N ILE A 37 -9.95 5.46 -5.64
CA ILE A 37 -8.49 5.27 -5.56
C ILE A 37 -7.92 4.91 -6.94
N GLY A 38 -6.62 5.12 -7.11
CA GLY A 38 -5.90 4.65 -8.30
C GLY A 38 -5.69 3.13 -8.28
N TYR A 39 -4.99 2.61 -9.29
CA TYR A 39 -4.74 1.18 -9.38
C TYR A 39 -4.01 0.64 -8.14
N ALA A 40 -4.48 -0.49 -7.65
CA ALA A 40 -3.96 -1.17 -6.48
C ALA A 40 -2.75 -2.05 -6.87
N CYS A 41 -1.61 -1.42 -7.09
CA CYS A 41 -0.38 -2.11 -7.46
C CYS A 41 0.79 -1.44 -6.76
N GLY A 42 1.67 -2.25 -6.18
CA GLY A 42 2.92 -1.78 -5.61
C GLY A 42 3.89 -1.32 -6.69
N ARG A 43 4.89 -0.57 -6.25
CA ARG A 43 5.96 -0.09 -7.11
C ARG A 43 6.79 -1.27 -7.63
N MET A 44 7.24 -1.19 -8.88
CA MET A 44 8.21 -2.09 -9.50
C MET A 44 7.77 -3.55 -9.63
N ARG A 45 6.48 -3.87 -9.60
CA ARG A 45 5.96 -5.23 -9.81
C ARG A 45 6.56 -6.29 -8.88
N SER A 46 6.95 -5.91 -7.73
CA SER A 46 7.55 -6.84 -6.78
C SER A 46 6.46 -7.64 -6.08
N GLN A 47 6.69 -8.92 -5.89
CA GLN A 47 5.92 -9.79 -5.01
C GLN A 47 5.91 -9.29 -3.55
N TYR A 48 6.81 -8.37 -3.21
CA TYR A 48 6.91 -7.75 -1.88
C TYR A 48 5.97 -6.56 -1.69
N TYR A 49 5.14 -6.23 -2.68
CA TYR A 49 4.22 -5.09 -2.62
C TYR A 49 2.78 -5.56 -2.71
N GLN A 50 2.36 -6.38 -1.77
CA GLN A 50 0.96 -6.76 -1.66
C GLN A 50 0.13 -5.54 -1.25
N THR A 51 -0.98 -5.33 -1.95
CA THR A 51 -1.88 -4.19 -1.76
C THR A 51 -3.32 -4.59 -1.47
N ILE A 52 -3.59 -5.89 -1.41
CA ILE A 52 -4.90 -6.44 -1.08
C ILE A 52 -4.72 -7.39 0.11
N TRP A 53 -5.44 -7.13 1.19
CA TRP A 53 -5.35 -7.86 2.44
C TRP A 53 -6.72 -8.19 3.00
N ALA A 54 -6.91 -9.41 3.46
CA ALA A 54 -8.05 -9.78 4.27
C ALA A 54 -7.74 -9.48 5.75
N ALA A 55 -8.66 -8.82 6.43
CA ALA A 55 -8.64 -8.65 7.87
C ALA A 55 -9.26 -9.87 8.57
N ASP A 56 -9.10 -9.98 9.89
CA ASP A 56 -9.55 -11.17 10.64
C ASP A 56 -11.08 -11.34 10.65
N ASN A 57 -11.83 -10.24 10.47
CA ASN A 57 -13.29 -10.26 10.34
C ASN A 57 -13.77 -10.70 8.92
N GLY A 58 -12.84 -10.91 7.98
CA GLY A 58 -13.11 -11.30 6.61
C GLY A 58 -13.33 -10.13 5.64
N ASP A 59 -13.29 -8.89 6.09
CA ASP A 59 -13.26 -7.72 5.22
C ASP A 59 -11.97 -7.69 4.42
N VAL A 60 -12.05 -7.26 3.17
CA VAL A 60 -10.88 -7.12 2.30
C VAL A 60 -10.58 -5.65 2.08
N TYR A 61 -9.39 -5.24 2.46
CA TYR A 61 -8.89 -3.88 2.24
C TYR A 61 -7.98 -3.83 1.02
N VAL A 62 -8.24 -2.85 0.17
CA VAL A 62 -7.54 -2.64 -1.10
C VAL A 62 -6.84 -1.29 -1.04
N PHE A 63 -5.52 -1.31 -1.07
CA PHE A 63 -4.67 -0.14 -0.93
C PHE A 63 -4.14 0.31 -2.28
N SER A 64 -4.11 1.61 -2.52
CA SER A 64 -3.44 2.23 -3.67
C SER A 64 -2.36 3.20 -3.18
N PRO A 65 -1.12 3.03 -3.58
CA PRO A 65 -0.06 4.01 -3.28
C PRO A 65 -0.22 5.35 -3.99
N GLY A 66 -1.09 5.43 -5.00
CA GLY A 66 -1.25 6.64 -5.81
C GLY A 66 -0.18 6.82 -6.89
N TYR A 67 0.46 5.73 -7.33
CA TYR A 67 1.56 5.76 -8.31
C TYR A 67 1.15 6.19 -9.71
N GLY A 68 -0.14 6.25 -10.03
CA GLY A 68 -0.61 6.82 -11.29
C GLY A 68 -0.14 8.25 -11.54
N ARG A 69 0.24 8.97 -10.50
CA ARG A 69 0.75 10.34 -10.55
C ARG A 69 2.26 10.44 -10.80
N THR A 70 3.01 9.34 -10.62
CA THR A 70 4.46 9.36 -10.77
C THR A 70 4.85 9.49 -12.24
N ALA A 71 5.84 10.34 -12.52
CA ALA A 71 6.42 10.43 -13.84
C ALA A 71 7.19 9.15 -14.16
N VAL A 72 6.79 8.45 -15.21
CA VAL A 72 7.58 7.33 -15.75
C VAL A 72 8.52 7.92 -16.80
N SER A 73 9.81 8.00 -16.46
CA SER A 73 10.83 8.41 -17.42
C SER A 73 11.38 7.19 -18.16
N SER A 74 10.69 6.76 -19.20
CA SER A 74 11.33 6.02 -20.29
C SER A 74 10.79 6.55 -21.59
N SER A 75 11.68 6.68 -22.58
CA SER A 75 11.37 7.20 -23.91
C SER A 75 10.27 6.42 -24.63
N ASP A 76 9.97 5.20 -24.19
CA ASP A 76 9.09 4.27 -24.90
C ASP A 76 7.74 4.02 -24.21
N LEU A 77 7.51 4.60 -23.03
CA LEU A 77 6.26 4.45 -22.30
C LEU A 77 5.44 5.72 -22.41
N LYS A 78 4.22 5.60 -22.92
CA LYS A 78 3.26 6.70 -22.85
C LYS A 78 3.08 7.10 -21.40
N LYS A 79 3.25 8.37 -21.11
CA LYS A 79 3.06 8.94 -19.79
C LYS A 79 1.65 8.60 -19.30
N VAL A 80 1.56 7.75 -18.29
CA VAL A 80 0.30 7.48 -17.60
C VAL A 80 0.16 8.56 -16.55
N THR A 81 -0.85 9.40 -16.65
CA THR A 81 -1.11 10.48 -15.71
C THR A 81 -2.41 10.20 -14.97
N GLY A 82 -2.30 9.53 -13.82
CA GLY A 82 -3.39 9.45 -12.86
C GLY A 82 -3.43 10.69 -11.96
N GLN A 83 -4.54 10.85 -11.26
CA GLN A 83 -4.79 11.99 -10.36
C GLN A 83 -5.09 11.52 -8.92
N LYS A 84 -5.39 10.24 -8.73
CA LYS A 84 -5.87 9.74 -7.45
C LYS A 84 -4.77 9.71 -6.39
N PRO A 85 -5.07 10.18 -5.16
CA PRO A 85 -4.14 10.13 -4.03
C PRO A 85 -3.88 8.68 -3.57
N SER A 86 -2.93 8.54 -2.67
CA SER A 86 -2.77 7.31 -1.90
C SER A 86 -3.98 7.07 -1.03
N GLY A 87 -4.57 5.88 -1.11
CA GLY A 87 -5.82 5.61 -0.42
C GLY A 87 -6.13 4.13 -0.22
N ALA A 88 -7.22 3.87 0.49
CA ALA A 88 -7.75 2.53 0.69
C ALA A 88 -9.27 2.49 0.51
N MET A 89 -9.72 1.34 0.03
CA MET A 89 -11.14 0.97 -0.08
C MET A 89 -11.35 -0.37 0.61
N ARG A 90 -12.60 -0.66 1.00
CA ARG A 90 -13.01 -1.91 1.62
C ARG A 90 -13.99 -2.66 0.73
N ILE A 91 -13.89 -3.99 0.75
CA ILE A 91 -14.95 -4.92 0.33
C ILE A 91 -15.36 -5.67 1.59
N LYS A 92 -16.61 -5.53 2.03
CA LYS A 92 -17.11 -6.22 3.23
C LYS A 92 -17.09 -7.73 3.06
N ALA A 93 -16.92 -8.45 4.16
CA ALA A 93 -16.96 -9.91 4.17
C ALA A 93 -18.22 -10.44 3.45
N GLY A 94 -18.02 -11.32 2.48
CA GLY A 94 -19.09 -11.90 1.66
C GLY A 94 -19.66 -10.98 0.57
N ALA A 95 -19.24 -9.71 0.49
CA ALA A 95 -19.62 -8.82 -0.60
C ALA A 95 -18.79 -9.08 -1.87
N THR A 96 -19.32 -8.64 -3.01
CA THR A 96 -18.67 -8.76 -4.32
C THR A 96 -18.40 -7.41 -4.97
N ASP A 97 -18.54 -6.32 -4.20
CA ASP A 97 -18.23 -4.97 -4.67
C ASP A 97 -17.68 -4.12 -3.51
N PHE A 98 -17.06 -3.01 -3.86
CA PHE A 98 -16.53 -2.06 -2.90
C PHE A 98 -17.65 -1.46 -2.04
N ASP A 99 -17.37 -1.31 -0.74
CA ASP A 99 -18.24 -0.60 0.19
C ASP A 99 -18.30 0.88 -0.21
N PRO A 100 -19.46 1.40 -0.61
CA PRO A 100 -19.60 2.77 -1.07
C PRO A 100 -19.37 3.82 0.05
N ASP A 101 -19.57 3.40 1.30
CA ASP A 101 -19.46 4.26 2.48
C ASP A 101 -18.05 4.27 3.08
N TYR A 102 -17.13 3.45 2.54
CA TYR A 102 -15.75 3.37 3.02
C TYR A 102 -14.77 3.93 2.00
N TYR A 103 -14.01 4.94 2.41
CA TYR A 103 -12.91 5.50 1.64
C TYR A 103 -11.92 6.19 2.57
N VAL A 104 -10.65 5.92 2.37
CA VAL A 104 -9.54 6.58 3.09
C VAL A 104 -8.64 7.28 2.10
N ASN A 105 -8.34 8.55 2.37
CA ASN A 105 -7.28 9.30 1.71
C ASN A 105 -6.12 9.49 2.70
N PHE A 106 -5.02 8.76 2.51
CA PHE A 106 -3.86 8.82 3.40
C PHE A 106 -3.15 10.19 3.37
N GLU A 107 -3.39 10.99 2.35
CA GLU A 107 -2.81 12.32 2.23
C GLU A 107 -3.65 13.41 2.94
N GLU A 108 -4.77 13.03 3.52
CA GLU A 108 -5.65 13.92 4.30
C GLU A 108 -5.71 13.55 5.79
N ILE A 109 -5.36 12.31 6.15
CA ILE A 109 -5.42 11.83 7.53
C ILE A 109 -4.03 11.58 8.12
N GLY A 110 -3.93 11.58 9.44
CA GLY A 110 -2.71 11.27 10.20
C GLY A 110 -1.52 12.12 9.76
N THR A 111 -0.47 11.47 9.30
CA THR A 111 0.77 12.12 8.84
C THR A 111 0.62 12.85 7.51
N LYS A 112 -0.46 12.61 6.78
CA LYS A 112 -0.75 13.11 5.42
C LYS A 112 0.29 12.66 4.38
N HIS A 113 0.81 11.46 4.56
CA HIS A 113 1.84 10.88 3.70
C HIS A 113 1.32 9.70 2.90
N PRO A 114 1.68 9.58 1.59
CA PRO A 114 1.32 8.43 0.79
C PRO A 114 1.95 7.14 1.33
N ILE A 115 1.28 6.02 1.12
CA ILE A 115 1.83 4.71 1.46
C ILE A 115 2.85 4.26 0.40
N PHE A 116 3.90 3.59 0.89
CA PHE A 116 4.85 2.86 0.05
C PHE A 116 4.57 1.37 0.07
N ARG A 117 4.37 0.78 1.25
CA ARG A 117 3.97 -0.61 1.48
C ARG A 117 3.00 -0.70 2.65
N CYS A 118 2.24 -1.78 2.69
CA CYS A 118 1.32 -2.07 3.78
C CYS A 118 1.33 -3.56 4.10
N TRP A 119 1.10 -3.91 5.36
CA TRP A 119 1.03 -5.28 5.84
C TRP A 119 -0.07 -5.43 6.89
N HIS A 120 -0.87 -6.49 6.79
CA HIS A 120 -1.82 -6.83 7.83
C HIS A 120 -1.07 -7.32 9.08
N ILE A 121 -1.50 -6.87 10.26
CA ILE A 121 -0.93 -7.28 11.56
C ILE A 121 -1.88 -8.24 12.25
N SER A 122 -3.07 -7.76 12.59
CA SER A 122 -4.16 -8.51 13.24
C SER A 122 -5.43 -7.68 13.23
N GLU A 123 -6.58 -8.32 13.39
CA GLU A 123 -7.89 -7.66 13.39
C GLU A 123 -8.05 -6.79 12.13
N ASP A 124 -8.19 -5.47 12.31
CA ASP A 124 -8.23 -4.46 11.25
C ASP A 124 -7.00 -3.51 11.29
N TYR A 125 -5.92 -3.94 11.96
CA TYR A 125 -4.68 -3.18 12.06
C TYR A 125 -3.69 -3.52 10.95
N PHE A 126 -3.12 -2.49 10.36
CA PHE A 126 -2.11 -2.58 9.30
C PHE A 126 -0.87 -1.77 9.67
N LEU A 127 0.30 -2.33 9.42
CA LEU A 127 1.54 -1.56 9.42
C LEU A 127 1.72 -0.92 8.05
N LEU A 128 1.93 0.38 8.03
CA LEU A 128 2.19 1.16 6.82
C LEU A 128 3.63 1.64 6.81
N GLN A 129 4.30 1.49 5.68
CA GLN A 129 5.52 2.22 5.37
C GLN A 129 5.15 3.40 4.48
N LEU A 130 5.59 4.59 4.84
CA LEU A 130 5.14 5.84 4.25
C LEU A 130 6.30 6.61 3.60
N TYR A 131 5.94 7.47 2.66
CA TYR A 131 6.85 8.47 2.08
C TYR A 131 7.01 9.64 3.05
N LYS A 132 8.15 9.73 3.70
CA LYS A 132 8.43 10.66 4.80
C LYS A 132 8.27 12.16 4.45
N LYS A 133 8.44 12.50 3.18
CA LYS A 133 8.33 13.89 2.68
C LYS A 133 7.03 14.15 1.91
N GLY A 134 6.07 13.23 1.99
CA GLY A 134 4.76 13.40 1.39
C GLY A 134 4.68 13.08 -0.11
N ALA A 135 3.57 13.51 -0.72
CA ALA A 135 3.23 13.15 -2.10
C ALA A 135 4.21 13.69 -3.14
N GLU A 136 4.76 14.89 -2.92
CA GLU A 136 5.70 15.50 -3.86
C GLU A 136 6.99 14.69 -3.98
N ASP A 137 7.51 14.18 -2.86
CA ASP A 137 8.70 13.32 -2.86
C ASP A 137 8.42 11.99 -3.57
N MET A 138 7.23 11.41 -3.39
CA MET A 138 6.81 10.22 -4.12
C MET A 138 6.75 10.47 -5.63
N ILE A 139 6.16 11.60 -6.05
CA ILE A 139 5.93 11.92 -7.46
C ILE A 139 7.26 12.21 -8.18
N ASN A 140 8.15 12.95 -7.54
CA ASN A 140 9.38 13.47 -8.14
C ASN A 140 10.63 12.68 -7.74
N GLY A 141 10.64 12.08 -6.55
CA GLY A 141 11.83 11.43 -5.98
C GLY A 141 12.16 10.07 -6.60
N GLY A 142 11.21 9.46 -7.26
CA GLY A 142 11.42 8.16 -7.90
C GLY A 142 11.95 7.11 -6.91
N THR A 143 13.07 6.45 -7.23
CA THR A 143 13.73 5.44 -6.38
C THR A 143 14.49 6.04 -5.21
N SER A 144 14.74 7.36 -5.24
CA SER A 144 15.47 8.10 -4.21
C SER A 144 14.56 8.70 -3.13
N ALA A 145 13.23 8.55 -3.27
CA ALA A 145 12.27 9.01 -2.29
C ALA A 145 12.51 8.36 -0.92
N ASP A 146 12.38 9.15 0.14
CA ASP A 146 12.55 8.68 1.51
C ASP A 146 11.29 7.95 2.00
N VAL A 147 11.42 6.66 2.25
CA VAL A 147 10.35 5.77 2.74
C VAL A 147 10.65 5.25 4.16
N SER A 148 11.32 6.04 4.97
CA SER A 148 11.78 5.66 6.31
C SER A 148 10.79 6.00 7.44
N GLU A 149 9.51 6.17 7.14
CA GLU A 149 8.45 6.37 8.13
C GLU A 149 7.58 5.13 8.25
N LEU A 150 7.24 4.76 9.48
CA LEU A 150 6.25 3.72 9.77
C LEU A 150 5.08 4.29 10.56
N ALA A 151 3.88 3.78 10.30
CA ALA A 151 2.68 4.08 11.07
C ALA A 151 1.80 2.84 11.18
N VAL A 152 1.01 2.76 12.24
CA VAL A 152 -0.07 1.79 12.39
C VAL A 152 -1.37 2.43 11.93
N PHE A 153 -2.07 1.77 11.03
CA PHE A 153 -3.38 2.16 10.54
C PHE A 153 -4.44 1.23 11.09
N LYS A 154 -5.44 1.77 11.78
CA LYS A 154 -6.64 1.05 12.17
C LYS A 154 -7.73 1.34 11.16
N ALA A 155 -8.09 0.32 10.41
CA ALA A 155 -8.86 0.51 9.18
C ALA A 155 -10.34 0.88 9.45
N GLU A 156 -10.98 0.24 10.43
CA GLU A 156 -12.40 0.54 10.76
C GLU A 156 -12.56 1.99 11.24
N ASP A 157 -11.64 2.45 12.10
CA ASP A 157 -11.67 3.81 12.65
C ASP A 157 -11.07 4.86 11.72
N GLN A 158 -10.42 4.42 10.64
CA GLN A 158 -9.69 5.27 9.69
C GLN A 158 -8.62 6.16 10.37
N THR A 159 -7.95 5.62 11.39
CA THR A 159 -6.95 6.36 12.18
C THR A 159 -5.54 5.88 11.89
N ILE A 160 -4.58 6.81 11.91
CA ILE A 160 -3.15 6.54 11.72
C ILE A 160 -2.39 7.01 12.96
N MET A 161 -1.56 6.11 13.48
CA MET A 161 -0.66 6.36 14.61
C MET A 161 0.80 6.20 14.15
N PRO A 162 1.61 7.26 14.14
CA PRO A 162 3.03 7.15 13.79
C PRO A 162 3.77 6.23 14.76
N VAL A 163 4.64 5.37 14.23
CA VAL A 163 5.54 4.57 15.04
C VAL A 163 6.72 5.44 15.47
N THR A 164 6.94 5.54 16.77
CA THR A 164 8.02 6.35 17.37
C THR A 164 9.11 5.47 17.96
N GLY A 165 10.29 6.06 18.28
CA GLY A 165 11.39 5.34 18.89
C GLY A 165 12.25 4.51 17.93
N LEU A 166 12.03 4.65 16.62
CA LEU A 166 12.88 4.04 15.60
C LEU A 166 14.14 4.91 15.37
N PRO A 167 15.27 4.30 14.99
CA PRO A 167 16.46 5.05 14.60
C PRO A 167 16.15 6.03 13.44
N ALA A 168 16.70 7.24 13.51
CA ALA A 168 16.44 8.30 12.54
C ALA A 168 16.90 7.94 11.11
N ASP A 169 17.94 7.10 11.00
CA ASP A 169 18.47 6.57 9.73
C ASP A 169 18.03 5.13 9.43
N GLY A 170 17.04 4.64 10.16
CA GLY A 170 16.52 3.29 10.02
C GLY A 170 16.02 3.00 8.59
N LYS A 171 16.38 1.82 8.08
CA LYS A 171 15.92 1.29 6.78
C LYS A 171 15.15 0.00 7.00
N PHE A 172 14.02 -0.11 6.33
CA PHE A 172 13.10 -1.24 6.40
C PHE A 172 13.22 -2.05 5.12
N GLY A 173 14.01 -3.11 5.15
CA GLY A 173 14.34 -3.89 3.95
C GLY A 173 13.43 -5.09 3.70
N GLY A 174 12.82 -5.63 4.74
CA GLY A 174 12.02 -6.84 4.72
C GLY A 174 10.54 -6.61 4.92
N GLU A 175 9.80 -7.73 4.99
CA GLU A 175 8.44 -7.77 5.48
C GLU A 175 8.44 -7.94 7.00
N PRO A 176 7.49 -7.34 7.73
CA PRO A 176 7.36 -7.58 9.16
C PRO A 176 6.85 -9.01 9.40
N TYR A 177 7.24 -9.59 10.52
CA TYR A 177 6.60 -10.78 11.05
C TYR A 177 5.48 -10.37 12.00
N GLY A 178 4.27 -10.84 11.75
CA GLY A 178 3.09 -10.57 12.59
C GLY A 178 2.82 -11.73 13.53
N GLU A 179 2.69 -11.46 14.83
CA GLU A 179 2.28 -12.46 15.83
C GLU A 179 1.56 -11.80 16.99
N LYS A 180 0.40 -12.35 17.38
CA LYS A 180 -0.35 -11.98 18.59
C LYS A 180 -0.60 -10.46 18.74
N GLY A 181 -0.97 -9.81 17.64
CA GLY A 181 -1.29 -8.37 17.61
C GLY A 181 -0.08 -7.46 17.57
N TYR A 182 1.10 -8.00 17.27
CA TYR A 182 2.35 -7.23 17.12
C TYR A 182 2.96 -7.45 15.75
N ALA A 183 3.64 -6.43 15.25
CA ALA A 183 4.51 -6.53 14.10
C ALA A 183 5.98 -6.45 14.55
N TYR A 184 6.81 -7.36 14.06
CA TYR A 184 8.25 -7.35 14.31
C TYR A 184 8.96 -6.94 13.02
N MET A 185 9.48 -5.71 12.99
CA MET A 185 10.14 -5.14 11.82
C MET A 185 11.66 -5.16 11.99
N ALA A 186 12.35 -5.74 11.00
CA ALA A 186 13.79 -5.64 10.92
C ALA A 186 14.22 -4.24 10.49
N VAL A 187 15.04 -3.59 11.30
CA VAL A 187 15.56 -2.26 11.01
C VAL A 187 17.08 -2.33 10.91
N THR A 188 17.61 -1.93 9.76
CA THR A 188 19.04 -1.73 9.56
C THR A 188 19.36 -0.26 9.66
N VAL A 189 20.54 0.07 10.17
CA VAL A 189 21.04 1.43 10.36
C VAL A 189 22.37 1.61 9.62
N THR A 190 22.66 2.82 9.21
CA THR A 190 23.89 3.14 8.48
C THR A 190 24.97 3.72 9.38
N THR A 191 24.64 4.14 10.60
CA THR A 191 25.51 4.87 11.52
C THR A 191 25.80 4.07 12.78
N GLY A 192 26.69 3.06 12.68
CA GLY A 192 27.35 2.46 13.86
C GLY A 192 26.51 1.68 14.87
N GLU A 193 25.18 1.77 14.83
CA GLU A 193 24.30 0.98 15.67
C GLU A 193 24.11 -0.43 15.07
N LYS A 194 23.76 -1.39 15.93
CA LYS A 194 23.50 -2.76 15.47
C LYS A 194 22.10 -2.83 14.84
N PRO A 195 21.92 -3.56 13.72
CA PRO A 195 20.61 -3.92 13.23
C PRO A 195 19.78 -4.61 14.33
N ALA A 196 18.51 -4.30 14.43
CA ALA A 196 17.63 -4.85 15.45
C ALA A 196 16.23 -5.13 14.89
N PHE A 197 15.49 -6.00 15.60
CA PHE A 197 14.07 -6.14 15.39
C PHE A 197 13.33 -5.23 16.37
N TYR A 198 12.41 -4.46 15.84
CA TYR A 198 11.52 -3.61 16.63
C TYR A 198 10.15 -4.25 16.71
N LYS A 199 9.62 -4.32 17.92
CA LYS A 199 8.26 -4.75 18.21
C LYS A 199 7.35 -3.52 18.15
N ILE A 200 6.35 -3.57 17.31
CA ILE A 200 5.37 -2.53 17.03
C ILE A 200 4.00 -3.02 17.41
#